data_1397cec4ee45315f606e0263ae79894f
#
_entry.id   1397cec4ee45315f606e0263ae79894f
#
_cell.length_a   1.000
_cell.length_b   1.000
_cell.length_c   1.000
_cell.angle_alpha   90.00
_cell.angle_beta   90.00
_cell.angle_gamma   90.00
#
_symmetry.space_group_name_H-M   'P 1'
#
loop_
_entity.id
_entity.type
_entity.pdbx_description
1 polymer ?
#
loop_
_entity_poly.entity_id
_entity_poly.type
_entity_poly.pdbx_seq_one_letter_code
_entity_poly.pdbx_strand_id
1 'polypeptide(L)'
;MRPIGFQWCVAMSIVCMPLAAQEPRTETSNGVAEQFKRLDRDGNGRLSASEAGKAEFFRRADVDKDGVVTLAEAQSYARKSGIAARNRTAGMEGDGATAVLHWPVPPVTIPESECPVRSIEAEAADGRPVRAWWRRPQGDAPVPAIVFIHGGLTEFPEAALRRHLTANPVITRFLAAGHAVVMATFRTYEDDVQSRGPIEDVRAVVRATAQLPGVDPRRIALYGGSGGGSIALELGGDAEVGAVIAGEPATVLYTGMLTTGDYGPRLEMMASPERFFTPELSERTKAKLATLRSPVLILHSDQHDLRRLNGPIIVPLMKDAGVRVEYREYPGYGHGFYFGGGDDRWGKGADEKVVGDVVRDVLAFLAAESGQETERPDEE
;
A
#
# COMPACT_ATOMS: atom_id res chain seq x y z
N MET A 1 8.36 -68.13 -33.79
CA MET A 1 7.19 -68.66 -33.03
C MET A 1 6.73 -67.60 -32.07
N ARG A 2 5.54 -67.06 -32.28
CA ARG A 2 4.79 -66.22 -31.33
C ARG A 2 4.02 -67.12 -30.36
N PRO A 3 3.63 -66.61 -29.16
CA PRO A 3 2.24 -66.20 -28.92
C PRO A 3 2.15 -64.92 -28.08
N ILE A 4 1.34 -63.96 -28.46
CA ILE A 4 -0.03 -63.58 -28.12
C ILE A 4 -0.30 -63.66 -26.61
N GLY A 5 -0.30 -62.47 -25.95
CA GLY A 5 -0.74 -62.22 -24.59
C GLY A 5 -1.86 -61.17 -24.55
N PHE A 6 -3.00 -61.57 -24.06
CA PHE A 6 -4.27 -60.84 -23.94
C PHE A 6 -4.21 -59.59 -23.06
N GLN A 7 -4.72 -58.51 -23.57
CA GLN A 7 -5.00 -57.26 -22.82
C GLN A 7 -6.38 -57.35 -22.17
N TRP A 8 -6.43 -57.23 -20.85
CA TRP A 8 -7.68 -57.03 -20.12
C TRP A 8 -7.89 -55.53 -19.90
N CYS A 9 -8.91 -54.94 -20.56
CA CYS A 9 -9.45 -53.64 -20.23
C CYS A 9 -10.36 -53.78 -19.03
N VAL A 10 -9.99 -53.18 -17.89
CA VAL A 10 -10.91 -52.95 -16.78
C VAL A 10 -11.47 -51.55 -16.93
N ALA A 11 -12.72 -51.46 -17.34
CA ALA A 11 -13.48 -50.21 -17.33
C ALA A 11 -13.83 -49.86 -15.89
N MET A 12 -13.25 -48.81 -15.35
CA MET A 12 -13.58 -48.27 -14.05
C MET A 12 -14.66 -47.19 -14.25
N SER A 13 -15.90 -47.55 -13.98
CA SER A 13 -17.03 -46.63 -13.97
C SER A 13 -16.86 -45.63 -12.81
N ILE A 14 -16.54 -44.37 -13.14
CA ILE A 14 -16.55 -43.29 -12.18
C ILE A 14 -18.01 -42.85 -11.99
N VAL A 15 -18.56 -43.21 -10.84
CA VAL A 15 -19.85 -42.70 -10.36
C VAL A 15 -19.62 -41.26 -9.93
N CYS A 16 -20.10 -40.31 -10.72
CA CYS A 16 -20.19 -38.90 -10.31
C CYS A 16 -21.24 -38.78 -9.20
N MET A 17 -20.82 -38.68 -7.96
CA MET A 17 -21.64 -38.13 -6.90
C MET A 17 -21.65 -36.60 -7.00
N PRO A 18 -22.81 -35.93 -6.88
CA PRO A 18 -22.82 -34.47 -6.82
C PRO A 18 -22.13 -33.99 -5.55
N LEU A 19 -21.12 -33.18 -5.72
CA LEU A 19 -20.47 -32.46 -4.62
C LEU A 19 -21.52 -31.52 -4.02
N ALA A 20 -22.04 -31.87 -2.85
CA ALA A 20 -22.86 -30.95 -2.08
C ALA A 20 -22.04 -29.71 -1.80
N ALA A 21 -22.54 -28.55 -2.20
CA ALA A 21 -21.96 -27.26 -1.91
C ALA A 21 -21.81 -27.12 -0.39
N GLN A 22 -20.59 -27.22 0.10
CA GLN A 22 -20.26 -26.83 1.46
C GLN A 22 -20.37 -25.32 1.54
N GLU A 23 -21.34 -24.84 2.29
CA GLU A 23 -21.39 -23.43 2.68
C GLU A 23 -20.09 -23.02 3.37
N PRO A 24 -19.52 -21.82 3.06
CA PRO A 24 -18.28 -21.38 3.70
C PRO A 24 -18.51 -21.20 5.20
N ARG A 25 -17.77 -21.95 6.00
CA ARG A 25 -17.82 -21.95 7.46
C ARG A 25 -17.38 -20.59 8.01
N THR A 26 -18.24 -20.01 8.71
CA THR A 26 -18.47 -18.93 9.65
C THR A 26 -17.41 -18.74 10.77
N GLU A 27 -16.13 -18.53 10.47
CA GLU A 27 -15.17 -18.14 11.49
C GLU A 27 -15.31 -16.65 11.92
N THR A 28 -15.80 -15.80 11.03
CA THR A 28 -16.06 -14.38 11.32
C THR A 28 -17.29 -14.12 12.19
N SER A 29 -18.27 -15.03 12.22
CA SER A 29 -19.48 -14.86 13.04
C SER A 29 -19.24 -15.12 14.53
N ASN A 30 -18.31 -16.02 14.87
CA ASN A 30 -17.96 -16.31 16.27
C ASN A 30 -17.20 -15.18 16.93
N GLY A 31 -16.24 -14.54 16.22
CA GLY A 31 -15.50 -13.40 16.74
C GLY A 31 -16.36 -12.17 17.02
N VAL A 32 -17.33 -11.88 16.14
CA VAL A 32 -18.28 -10.77 16.35
C VAL A 32 -19.19 -11.04 17.53
N ALA A 33 -19.68 -12.28 17.68
CA ALA A 33 -20.55 -12.65 18.79
C ALA A 33 -19.81 -12.57 20.15
N GLU A 34 -18.55 -12.97 20.22
CA GLU A 34 -17.74 -12.85 21.42
C GLU A 34 -17.42 -11.39 21.78
N GLN A 35 -17.13 -10.57 20.77
CA GLN A 35 -16.89 -9.14 20.97
C GLN A 35 -18.18 -8.42 21.41
N PHE A 36 -19.30 -8.76 20.78
CA PHE A 36 -20.61 -8.26 21.17
C PHE A 36 -20.90 -8.56 22.64
N LYS A 37 -20.72 -9.82 23.07
CA LYS A 37 -20.91 -10.26 24.44
C LYS A 37 -20.01 -9.54 25.45
N ARG A 38 -18.80 -9.13 25.05
CA ARG A 38 -17.90 -8.35 25.92
C ARG A 38 -18.35 -6.90 26.08
N LEU A 39 -19.01 -6.35 25.06
CA LEU A 39 -19.51 -4.98 25.05
C LEU A 39 -20.87 -4.87 25.74
N ASP A 40 -21.71 -5.89 25.64
CA ASP A 40 -23.00 -6.03 26.31
C ASP A 40 -22.78 -6.28 27.82
N ARG A 41 -22.59 -5.19 28.55
CA ARG A 41 -22.18 -5.21 29.97
C ARG A 41 -23.31 -5.59 30.90
N ASP A 42 -24.54 -5.26 30.55
CA ASP A 42 -25.74 -5.57 31.31
C ASP A 42 -26.36 -6.93 30.91
N GLY A 43 -25.86 -7.57 29.88
CA GLY A 43 -26.28 -8.89 29.41
C GLY A 43 -27.67 -8.92 28.78
N ASN A 44 -28.19 -7.76 28.32
CA ASN A 44 -29.53 -7.65 27.78
C ASN A 44 -29.65 -8.06 26.30
N GLY A 45 -28.54 -8.44 25.64
CA GLY A 45 -28.47 -8.84 24.24
C GLY A 45 -28.54 -7.70 23.25
N ARG A 46 -28.33 -6.46 23.69
CA ARG A 46 -28.33 -5.24 22.91
C ARG A 46 -27.18 -4.33 23.34
N LEU A 47 -26.60 -3.59 22.42
CA LEU A 47 -25.62 -2.57 22.76
C LEU A 47 -26.27 -1.19 22.72
N SER A 48 -26.27 -0.50 23.82
CA SER A 48 -26.55 0.91 23.91
C SER A 48 -25.39 1.74 23.33
N ALA A 49 -25.61 3.02 23.04
CA ALA A 49 -24.55 3.92 22.59
C ALA A 49 -23.37 4.02 23.57
N SER A 50 -23.65 3.88 24.90
CA SER A 50 -22.63 3.90 25.95
C SER A 50 -21.81 2.60 26.01
N GLU A 51 -22.39 1.47 25.67
CA GLU A 51 -21.71 0.17 25.62
C GLU A 51 -20.93 -0.02 24.32
N ALA A 52 -21.50 0.42 23.23
CA ALA A 52 -20.83 0.38 21.91
C ALA A 52 -19.56 1.23 21.86
N GLY A 53 -19.42 2.22 22.75
CA GLY A 53 -18.20 3.02 22.96
C GLY A 53 -17.72 3.85 21.77
N LYS A 54 -18.33 3.69 20.59
CA LYS A 54 -17.94 4.35 19.34
C LYS A 54 -19.19 4.88 18.64
N ALA A 55 -19.43 6.20 18.71
CA ALA A 55 -20.60 6.84 18.13
C ALA A 55 -20.79 6.54 16.63
N GLU A 56 -19.74 6.29 15.87
CA GLU A 56 -19.80 6.00 14.44
C GLU A 56 -20.12 4.53 14.15
N PHE A 57 -19.52 3.58 14.89
CA PHE A 57 -19.92 2.17 14.81
C PHE A 57 -21.41 2.04 15.12
N PHE A 58 -21.84 2.67 16.22
CA PHE A 58 -23.23 2.65 16.64
C PHE A 58 -24.18 3.17 15.55
N ARG A 59 -23.92 4.38 15.03
CA ARG A 59 -24.76 4.98 13.97
C ARG A 59 -24.82 4.16 12.67
N ARG A 60 -23.77 3.41 12.36
CA ARG A 60 -23.72 2.59 11.14
C ARG A 60 -24.26 1.19 11.33
N ALA A 61 -24.15 0.65 12.54
CA ALA A 61 -24.65 -0.67 12.91
C ALA A 61 -26.12 -0.67 13.26
N ASP A 62 -26.61 0.40 13.91
CA ASP A 62 -28.04 0.65 14.18
C ASP A 62 -28.76 1.00 12.87
N VAL A 63 -29.20 -0.06 12.16
CA VAL A 63 -29.76 0.08 10.80
C VAL A 63 -31.20 0.57 10.82
N ASP A 64 -31.97 0.14 11.82
CA ASP A 64 -33.41 0.50 11.98
C ASP A 64 -33.59 1.77 12.80
N LYS A 65 -32.49 2.33 13.38
CA LYS A 65 -32.45 3.56 14.18
C LYS A 65 -33.32 3.51 15.43
N ASP A 66 -33.43 2.33 16.05
CA ASP A 66 -34.17 2.13 17.28
C ASP A 66 -33.38 2.56 18.54
N GLY A 67 -32.13 2.99 18.36
CA GLY A 67 -31.25 3.50 19.43
C GLY A 67 -30.48 2.41 20.15
N VAL A 68 -30.48 1.17 19.67
CA VAL A 68 -29.64 0.08 20.16
C VAL A 68 -29.10 -0.74 18.97
N VAL A 69 -28.00 -1.43 19.19
CA VAL A 69 -27.44 -2.36 18.19
C VAL A 69 -27.64 -3.79 18.66
N THR A 70 -28.37 -4.58 17.89
CA THR A 70 -28.54 -6.02 18.13
C THR A 70 -27.35 -6.83 17.61
N LEU A 71 -27.18 -8.07 18.08
CA LEU A 71 -26.15 -8.96 17.56
C LEU A 71 -26.31 -9.19 16.04
N ALA A 72 -27.56 -9.26 15.55
CA ALA A 72 -27.85 -9.44 14.12
C ALA A 72 -27.37 -8.22 13.29
N GLU A 73 -27.55 -7.03 13.79
CA GLU A 73 -27.08 -5.79 13.18
C GLU A 73 -25.55 -5.67 13.24
N ALA A 74 -24.94 -5.96 14.40
CA ALA A 74 -23.49 -6.02 14.54
C ALA A 74 -22.86 -7.03 13.56
N GLN A 75 -23.45 -8.21 13.41
CA GLN A 75 -23.03 -9.21 12.44
C GLN A 75 -23.26 -8.77 10.98
N SER A 76 -24.39 -8.10 10.71
CA SER A 76 -24.69 -7.54 9.38
C SER A 76 -23.69 -6.43 9.03
N TYR A 77 -23.40 -5.56 9.97
CA TYR A 77 -22.39 -4.51 9.82
C TYR A 77 -21.00 -5.13 9.62
N ALA A 78 -20.62 -6.14 10.42
CA ALA A 78 -19.36 -6.83 10.28
C ALA A 78 -19.24 -7.59 8.94
N ARG A 79 -20.34 -8.21 8.46
CA ARG A 79 -20.40 -8.83 7.12
C ARG A 79 -20.24 -7.78 6.03
N LYS A 80 -20.94 -6.65 6.11
CA LYS A 80 -20.83 -5.54 5.15
C LYS A 80 -19.44 -4.90 5.22
N SER A 81 -18.93 -4.69 6.41
CA SER A 81 -17.57 -4.17 6.65
C SER A 81 -16.50 -5.21 6.36
N GLY A 82 -16.76 -6.49 6.63
CA GLY A 82 -15.90 -7.62 6.32
C GLY A 82 -15.93 -7.99 4.83
N ILE A 83 -17.05 -7.84 4.14
CA ILE A 83 -17.12 -7.87 2.66
C ILE A 83 -16.39 -6.66 2.09
N ALA A 84 -16.53 -5.49 2.68
CA ALA A 84 -15.72 -4.32 2.32
C ALA A 84 -14.25 -4.45 2.74
N ALA A 85 -13.93 -5.15 3.85
CA ALA A 85 -12.56 -5.52 4.20
C ALA A 85 -12.03 -6.67 3.32
N ARG A 86 -12.87 -7.68 3.02
CA ARG A 86 -12.53 -8.74 2.04
C ARG A 86 -12.43 -8.22 0.63
N ASN A 87 -13.23 -7.24 0.23
CA ASN A 87 -13.03 -6.57 -1.06
C ASN A 87 -11.81 -5.63 -1.05
N ARG A 88 -11.29 -5.26 0.13
CA ARG A 88 -9.98 -4.60 0.31
C ARG A 88 -8.81 -5.58 0.24
N THR A 89 -9.01 -6.79 0.80
CA THR A 89 -8.11 -7.93 0.67
C THR A 89 -8.49 -8.82 -0.52
N ALA A 90 -9.72 -8.82 -1.03
CA ALA A 90 -10.15 -9.55 -2.23
C ALA A 90 -9.65 -8.94 -3.54
N GLY A 91 -9.06 -7.76 -3.50
CA GLY A 91 -7.97 -7.50 -4.42
C GLY A 91 -6.74 -8.41 -4.15
N MET A 92 -6.71 -9.21 -3.04
CA MET A 92 -5.55 -9.98 -2.59
C MET A 92 -5.86 -11.39 -2.05
N GLU A 93 -7.14 -11.79 -1.84
CA GLU A 93 -7.56 -13.12 -1.41
C GLU A 93 -8.34 -13.86 -2.51
N GLY A 94 -7.66 -14.20 -3.59
CA GLY A 94 -7.89 -15.45 -4.30
C GLY A 94 -6.67 -16.31 -4.00
N ASP A 95 -6.87 -17.58 -3.69
CA ASP A 95 -5.88 -18.67 -3.55
C ASP A 95 -4.49 -18.41 -4.21
N GLY A 96 -3.73 -17.48 -3.67
CA GLY A 96 -2.35 -17.13 -4.09
C GLY A 96 -2.13 -16.73 -5.56
N ALA A 97 -3.12 -16.75 -6.42
CA ALA A 97 -2.90 -16.65 -7.86
C ALA A 97 -3.71 -15.58 -8.62
N THR A 98 -4.82 -15.04 -8.11
CA THR A 98 -5.68 -14.20 -8.96
C THR A 98 -6.47 -13.10 -8.25
N ALA A 99 -5.85 -12.29 -7.40
CA ALA A 99 -6.39 -10.97 -7.19
C ALA A 99 -6.16 -10.18 -8.49
N VAL A 100 -7.17 -10.06 -9.30
CA VAL A 100 -7.10 -9.27 -10.53
C VAL A 100 -7.07 -7.81 -10.12
N LEU A 101 -5.88 -7.26 -9.88
CA LEU A 101 -5.67 -5.83 -9.80
C LEU A 101 -6.25 -5.23 -11.10
N HIS A 102 -7.33 -4.52 -10.97
CA HIS A 102 -8.00 -3.88 -12.11
C HIS A 102 -7.75 -2.38 -12.02
N TRP A 103 -7.11 -1.84 -13.03
CA TRP A 103 -6.98 -0.40 -13.21
C TRP A 103 -7.99 0.05 -14.27
N PRO A 104 -8.79 1.11 -14.00
CA PRO A 104 -9.77 1.62 -14.96
C PRO A 104 -9.13 2.28 -16.18
N VAL A 105 -7.86 2.69 -16.04
CA VAL A 105 -7.08 3.32 -17.12
C VAL A 105 -6.15 2.27 -17.74
N PRO A 106 -6.05 2.20 -19.09
CA PRO A 106 -5.16 1.26 -19.74
C PRO A 106 -3.68 1.61 -19.50
N PRO A 107 -2.80 0.60 -19.39
CA PRO A 107 -1.35 0.80 -19.32
C PRO A 107 -0.79 1.25 -20.67
N VAL A 108 0.41 1.82 -20.66
CA VAL A 108 1.25 1.87 -21.85
C VAL A 108 1.79 0.46 -22.09
N THR A 109 1.47 -0.10 -23.24
CA THR A 109 1.92 -1.45 -23.62
C THR A 109 3.38 -1.40 -24.08
N ILE A 110 4.27 -2.01 -23.32
CA ILE A 110 5.67 -2.20 -23.67
C ILE A 110 5.94 -3.70 -23.63
N PRO A 111 6.20 -4.34 -24.78
CA PRO A 111 6.41 -5.78 -24.85
C PRO A 111 7.55 -6.26 -23.94
N GLU A 112 7.40 -7.44 -23.31
CA GLU A 112 8.48 -8.03 -22.51
C GLU A 112 9.68 -8.43 -23.38
N SER A 113 9.51 -8.65 -24.67
CA SER A 113 10.62 -8.85 -25.62
C SER A 113 11.53 -7.61 -25.74
N GLU A 114 10.96 -6.42 -25.55
CA GLU A 114 11.70 -5.15 -25.58
C GLU A 114 12.18 -4.73 -24.19
N CYS A 115 11.40 -5.04 -23.17
CA CYS A 115 11.69 -4.65 -21.79
C CYS A 115 11.26 -5.76 -20.84
N PRO A 116 12.10 -6.80 -20.62
CA PRO A 116 11.73 -7.96 -19.80
C PRO A 116 11.57 -7.62 -18.34
N VAL A 117 10.64 -8.31 -17.67
CA VAL A 117 10.55 -8.33 -16.21
C VAL A 117 11.65 -9.23 -15.66
N ARG A 118 12.49 -8.70 -14.77
CA ARG A 118 13.60 -9.40 -14.13
C ARG A 118 13.45 -9.37 -12.62
N SER A 119 13.98 -10.38 -11.93
CA SER A 119 14.04 -10.40 -10.46
C SER A 119 15.25 -9.64 -9.93
N ILE A 120 15.10 -9.13 -8.72
CA ILE A 120 16.17 -8.63 -7.86
C ILE A 120 16.16 -9.53 -6.63
N GLU A 121 17.32 -10.11 -6.32
CA GLU A 121 17.53 -10.80 -5.05
C GLU A 121 18.35 -9.87 -4.14
N ALA A 122 17.88 -9.66 -2.93
CA ALA A 122 18.51 -8.83 -1.93
C ALA A 122 18.43 -9.51 -0.56
N GLU A 123 19.19 -9.03 0.40
CA GLU A 123 19.17 -9.52 1.77
C GLU A 123 19.00 -8.34 2.73
N ALA A 124 18.00 -8.41 3.57
CA ALA A 124 17.76 -7.43 4.62
C ALA A 124 18.82 -7.53 5.73
N ALA A 125 18.97 -6.50 6.54
CA ALA A 125 20.01 -6.43 7.57
C ALA A 125 19.93 -7.55 8.62
N ASP A 126 18.77 -8.18 8.78
CA ASP A 126 18.55 -9.34 9.65
C ASP A 126 18.79 -10.69 8.96
N GLY A 127 19.35 -10.71 7.73
CA GLY A 127 19.65 -11.92 6.97
C GLY A 127 18.45 -12.49 6.20
N ARG A 128 17.27 -11.82 6.23
CA ARG A 128 16.11 -12.26 5.47
C ARG A 128 16.34 -12.04 3.97
N PRO A 129 16.13 -13.06 3.12
CA PRO A 129 16.11 -12.87 1.68
C PRO A 129 14.87 -12.06 1.27
N VAL A 130 15.10 -11.07 0.43
CA VAL A 130 14.07 -10.19 -0.12
C VAL A 130 14.11 -10.26 -1.63
N ARG A 131 12.94 -10.34 -2.25
CA ARG A 131 12.82 -10.37 -3.70
C ARG A 131 12.00 -9.19 -4.20
N ALA A 132 12.47 -8.57 -5.29
CA ALA A 132 11.76 -7.53 -6.01
C ALA A 132 11.80 -7.81 -7.51
N TRP A 133 11.01 -7.09 -8.29
CA TRP A 133 11.00 -7.20 -9.76
C TRP A 133 11.20 -5.84 -10.38
N TRP A 134 11.83 -5.81 -11.56
CA TRP A 134 12.13 -4.58 -12.23
C TRP A 134 12.07 -4.69 -13.74
N ARG A 135 11.91 -3.55 -14.38
CA ARG A 135 12.03 -3.33 -15.81
C ARG A 135 12.82 -2.07 -16.07
N ARG A 136 13.55 -2.00 -17.18
CA ARG A 136 14.19 -0.77 -17.62
C ARG A 136 14.05 -0.62 -19.13
N PRO A 137 14.02 0.63 -19.65
CA PRO A 137 14.08 0.88 -21.09
C PRO A 137 15.34 0.28 -21.71
N GLN A 138 15.29 -0.06 -22.98
CA GLN A 138 16.47 -0.47 -23.73
C GLN A 138 17.43 0.70 -23.90
N GLY A 139 18.71 0.40 -24.05
CA GLY A 139 19.77 1.38 -24.29
C GLY A 139 20.96 1.15 -23.38
N ASP A 140 22.11 1.75 -23.74
CA ASP A 140 23.38 1.57 -23.03
C ASP A 140 23.60 2.64 -21.93
N ALA A 141 22.96 3.81 -22.08
CA ALA A 141 23.09 4.89 -21.10
C ALA A 141 22.39 4.52 -19.77
N PRO A 142 23.00 4.85 -18.61
CA PRO A 142 22.33 4.72 -17.33
C PRO A 142 21.07 5.60 -17.25
N VAL A 143 19.98 5.04 -16.71
CA VAL A 143 18.68 5.71 -16.56
C VAL A 143 18.34 5.91 -15.08
N PRO A 144 17.56 6.94 -14.74
CA PRO A 144 17.03 7.07 -13.39
C PRO A 144 16.12 5.91 -13.04
N ALA A 145 15.99 5.60 -11.75
CA ALA A 145 15.12 4.54 -11.29
C ALA A 145 14.06 5.06 -10.32
N ILE A 146 12.88 4.44 -10.36
CA ILE A 146 11.82 4.66 -9.38
C ILE A 146 11.51 3.31 -8.71
N VAL A 147 11.71 3.25 -7.39
CA VAL A 147 11.34 2.09 -6.57
C VAL A 147 9.95 2.33 -6.03
N PHE A 148 8.99 1.56 -6.55
CA PHE A 148 7.59 1.59 -6.13
C PHE A 148 7.39 0.69 -4.91
N ILE A 149 6.73 1.23 -3.87
CA ILE A 149 6.42 0.54 -2.62
C ILE A 149 4.92 0.51 -2.47
N HIS A 150 4.34 -0.70 -2.47
CA HIS A 150 2.88 -0.86 -2.39
C HIS A 150 2.30 -0.40 -1.06
N GLY A 151 0.99 -0.13 -1.04
CA GLY A 151 0.25 0.19 0.18
C GLY A 151 -0.09 -1.06 1.01
N GLY A 152 -0.77 -0.83 2.12
CA GLY A 152 -1.12 -1.89 3.07
C GLY A 152 -0.01 -2.18 4.06
N LEU A 153 -0.18 -3.26 4.83
CA LEU A 153 0.74 -3.71 5.88
C LEU A 153 1.16 -5.18 5.67
N THR A 154 0.86 -5.75 4.53
CA THR A 154 1.09 -7.17 4.23
C THR A 154 1.97 -7.32 2.99
N GLU A 155 2.75 -8.38 2.97
CA GLU A 155 3.57 -8.76 1.83
C GLU A 155 2.73 -8.99 0.57
N PHE A 156 3.17 -8.47 -0.58
CA PHE A 156 2.52 -8.73 -1.86
C PHE A 156 3.09 -9.98 -2.51
N PRO A 157 2.24 -10.84 -3.09
CA PRO A 157 2.70 -11.99 -3.84
C PRO A 157 3.39 -11.57 -5.15
N GLU A 158 4.32 -12.41 -5.62
CA GLU A 158 5.08 -12.19 -6.86
C GLU A 158 4.19 -11.80 -8.04
N ALA A 159 3.10 -12.54 -8.24
CA ALA A 159 2.19 -12.28 -9.36
C ALA A 159 1.62 -10.86 -9.35
N ALA A 160 1.32 -10.31 -8.16
CA ALA A 160 0.85 -8.93 -8.02
C ALA A 160 1.94 -7.92 -8.38
N LEU A 161 3.19 -8.14 -7.92
CA LEU A 161 4.32 -7.27 -8.22
C LEU A 161 4.63 -7.23 -9.72
N ARG A 162 4.69 -8.40 -10.36
CA ARG A 162 4.90 -8.51 -11.82
C ARG A 162 3.77 -7.83 -12.60
N ARG A 163 2.52 -8.00 -12.16
CA ARG A 163 1.37 -7.35 -12.79
C ARG A 163 1.44 -5.82 -12.65
N HIS A 164 1.89 -5.28 -11.54
CA HIS A 164 2.14 -3.85 -11.41
C HIS A 164 3.13 -3.34 -12.47
N LEU A 165 4.21 -4.04 -12.70
CA LEU A 165 5.23 -3.65 -13.70
C LEU A 165 4.74 -3.73 -15.15
N THR A 166 3.74 -4.54 -15.45
CA THR A 166 3.28 -4.79 -16.82
C THR A 166 1.95 -4.14 -17.16
N ALA A 167 1.10 -3.90 -16.16
CA ALA A 167 -0.29 -3.48 -16.38
C ALA A 167 -0.72 -2.24 -15.56
N ASN A 168 0.10 -1.74 -14.62
CA ASN A 168 -0.24 -0.54 -13.90
C ASN A 168 -0.06 0.71 -14.78
N PRO A 169 -1.10 1.57 -14.95
CA PRO A 169 -1.04 2.70 -15.87
C PRO A 169 -0.05 3.80 -15.46
N VAL A 170 0.23 3.97 -14.18
CA VAL A 170 1.21 4.94 -13.67
C VAL A 170 2.62 4.41 -13.88
N ILE A 171 2.90 3.17 -13.47
CA ILE A 171 4.23 2.55 -13.55
C ILE A 171 4.68 2.40 -15.02
N THR A 172 3.78 1.96 -15.91
CA THR A 172 4.12 1.79 -17.33
C THR A 172 4.39 3.12 -18.03
N ARG A 173 3.78 4.24 -17.58
CA ARG A 173 4.11 5.56 -18.10
C ARG A 173 5.49 6.06 -17.66
N PHE A 174 5.91 5.75 -16.43
CA PHE A 174 7.28 6.08 -16.01
C PHE A 174 8.32 5.25 -16.79
N LEU A 175 8.03 3.97 -17.04
CA LEU A 175 8.89 3.15 -17.91
C LEU A 175 8.99 3.73 -19.32
N ALA A 176 7.85 4.16 -19.91
CA ALA A 176 7.80 4.81 -21.22
C ALA A 176 8.52 6.18 -21.22
N ALA A 177 8.55 6.87 -20.08
CA ALA A 177 9.28 8.13 -19.90
C ALA A 177 10.80 7.94 -19.64
N GLY A 178 11.31 6.73 -19.79
CA GLY A 178 12.76 6.47 -19.73
C GLY A 178 13.30 6.11 -18.35
N HIS A 179 12.45 5.83 -17.36
CA HIS A 179 12.88 5.40 -16.02
C HIS A 179 12.93 3.88 -15.89
N ALA A 180 13.93 3.35 -15.22
CA ALA A 180 13.83 2.00 -14.67
C ALA A 180 12.75 2.00 -13.57
N VAL A 181 11.92 0.96 -13.55
CA VAL A 181 10.84 0.81 -12.58
C VAL A 181 11.07 -0.48 -11.79
N VAL A 182 11.10 -0.36 -10.46
CA VAL A 182 11.29 -1.47 -9.53
C VAL A 182 10.03 -1.58 -8.69
N MET A 183 9.47 -2.77 -8.55
CA MET A 183 8.35 -3.03 -7.64
C MET A 183 8.87 -3.80 -6.43
N ALA A 184 8.98 -3.11 -5.30
CA ALA A 184 9.40 -3.66 -4.03
C ALA A 184 8.20 -4.23 -3.26
N THR A 185 8.45 -5.28 -2.50
CA THR A 185 7.56 -5.75 -1.43
C THR A 185 8.31 -5.76 -0.11
N PHE A 186 7.59 -5.96 0.96
CA PHE A 186 8.13 -6.05 2.31
C PHE A 186 7.35 -7.09 3.10
N ARG A 187 7.98 -7.67 4.13
CA ARG A 187 7.32 -8.61 5.03
C ARG A 187 6.08 -7.99 5.67
N THR A 188 5.09 -8.81 5.96
CA THR A 188 3.89 -8.38 6.68
C THR A 188 4.28 -7.76 8.04
N TYR A 189 3.70 -6.60 8.33
CA TYR A 189 3.65 -6.11 9.71
C TYR A 189 2.69 -7.01 10.49
N GLU A 190 3.20 -7.78 11.40
CA GLU A 190 2.38 -8.64 12.24
C GLU A 190 1.65 -7.79 13.30
N ASP A 191 1.77 -8.11 14.57
CA ASP A 191 1.10 -7.36 15.62
C ASP A 191 1.78 -6.01 15.94
N ASP A 192 3.06 -5.84 15.58
CA ASP A 192 3.84 -4.62 15.77
C ASP A 192 3.99 -3.81 14.47
N VAL A 193 3.11 -2.81 14.28
CA VAL A 193 3.16 -1.89 13.14
C VAL A 193 4.31 -0.86 13.22
N GLN A 194 5.09 -0.86 14.30
CA GLN A 194 6.32 -0.09 14.45
C GLN A 194 7.57 -0.92 14.16
N SER A 195 7.41 -2.19 13.80
CA SER A 195 8.52 -3.07 13.42
C SER A 195 9.35 -2.47 12.29
N ARG A 196 10.65 -2.54 12.42
CA ARG A 196 11.60 -2.06 11.40
C ARG A 196 11.81 -3.05 10.25
N GLY A 197 11.42 -4.32 10.42
CA GLY A 197 11.63 -5.36 9.42
C GLY A 197 11.15 -4.97 8.01
N PRO A 198 9.91 -4.50 7.83
CA PRO A 198 9.41 -4.05 6.53
C PRO A 198 10.24 -2.91 5.90
N ILE A 199 10.76 -2.01 6.73
CA ILE A 199 11.61 -0.90 6.28
C ILE A 199 12.96 -1.44 5.80
N GLU A 200 13.57 -2.39 6.54
CA GLU A 200 14.84 -3.01 6.17
C GLU A 200 14.73 -3.85 4.90
N ASP A 201 13.57 -4.51 4.66
CA ASP A 201 13.32 -5.21 3.41
C ASP A 201 13.38 -4.26 2.21
N VAL A 202 12.67 -3.11 2.28
CA VAL A 202 12.69 -2.12 1.20
C VAL A 202 14.07 -1.47 1.06
N ARG A 203 14.76 -1.19 2.18
CA ARG A 203 16.14 -0.67 2.14
C ARG A 203 17.08 -1.59 1.38
N ALA A 204 16.96 -2.90 1.59
CA ALA A 204 17.75 -3.88 0.85
C ALA A 204 17.48 -3.82 -0.66
N VAL A 205 16.21 -3.66 -1.06
CA VAL A 205 15.84 -3.50 -2.48
C VAL A 205 16.41 -2.20 -3.07
N VAL A 206 16.38 -1.09 -2.31
CA VAL A 206 16.96 0.20 -2.76
C VAL A 206 18.45 0.07 -3.00
N ARG A 207 19.19 -0.52 -2.07
CA ARG A 207 20.63 -0.77 -2.23
C ARG A 207 20.93 -1.70 -3.41
N ALA A 208 20.16 -2.75 -3.58
CA ALA A 208 20.30 -3.64 -4.74
C ALA A 208 19.97 -2.90 -6.05
N THR A 209 19.00 -1.99 -6.04
CA THR A 209 18.65 -1.17 -7.21
C THR A 209 19.81 -0.28 -7.66
N ALA A 210 20.56 0.29 -6.72
CA ALA A 210 21.74 1.10 -7.02
C ALA A 210 22.87 0.31 -7.72
N GLN A 211 22.86 -1.01 -7.62
CA GLN A 211 23.84 -1.91 -8.25
C GLN A 211 23.33 -2.52 -9.58
N LEU A 212 22.11 -2.21 -10.01
CA LEU A 212 21.57 -2.78 -11.25
C LEU A 212 22.26 -2.24 -12.48
N PRO A 213 22.57 -3.09 -13.47
CA PRO A 213 23.19 -2.68 -14.71
C PRO A 213 22.32 -1.64 -15.46
N GLY A 214 22.92 -0.48 -15.78
CA GLY A 214 22.24 0.58 -16.50
C GLY A 214 21.23 1.39 -15.70
N VAL A 215 21.30 1.34 -14.36
CA VAL A 215 20.65 2.29 -13.45
C VAL A 215 21.69 3.34 -13.03
N ASP A 216 21.30 4.61 -13.00
CA ASP A 216 22.11 5.67 -12.39
C ASP A 216 21.87 5.66 -10.86
N PRO A 217 22.85 5.26 -10.05
CA PRO A 217 22.67 5.14 -8.60
C PRO A 217 22.44 6.48 -7.88
N ARG A 218 22.75 7.60 -8.52
CA ARG A 218 22.50 8.94 -7.98
C ARG A 218 21.10 9.44 -8.23
N ARG A 219 20.32 8.77 -9.11
CA ARG A 219 18.98 9.15 -9.51
C ARG A 219 17.96 8.07 -9.19
N ILE A 220 17.91 7.67 -7.92
CA ILE A 220 16.93 6.71 -7.41
C ILE A 220 15.88 7.48 -6.62
N ALA A 221 14.62 7.37 -7.03
CA ALA A 221 13.49 7.92 -6.31
C ALA A 221 12.67 6.78 -5.67
N LEU A 222 12.08 7.06 -4.50
CA LEU A 222 11.08 6.18 -3.90
C LEU A 222 9.69 6.69 -4.22
N TYR A 223 8.78 5.78 -4.58
CA TYR A 223 7.38 6.11 -4.79
C TYR A 223 6.52 5.16 -3.97
N GLY A 224 6.12 5.60 -2.78
CA GLY A 224 5.32 4.81 -1.86
C GLY A 224 3.89 5.31 -1.74
N GLY A 225 2.92 4.39 -1.69
CA GLY A 225 1.52 4.71 -1.45
C GLY A 225 1.04 4.25 -0.07
N SER A 226 0.25 5.07 0.64
CA SER A 226 -0.33 4.69 1.94
C SER A 226 0.71 4.18 2.94
N GLY A 227 0.65 2.89 3.35
CA GLY A 227 1.69 2.24 4.17
C GLY A 227 3.09 2.30 3.55
N GLY A 228 3.19 2.04 2.24
CA GLY A 228 4.45 2.19 1.49
C GLY A 228 4.95 3.63 1.45
N GLY A 229 4.06 4.62 1.51
CA GLY A 229 4.42 6.03 1.65
C GLY A 229 5.11 6.34 2.98
N SER A 230 4.68 5.67 4.06
CA SER A 230 5.39 5.75 5.35
C SER A 230 6.79 5.16 5.25
N ILE A 231 6.95 4.01 4.59
CA ILE A 231 8.26 3.38 4.38
C ILE A 231 9.16 4.27 3.52
N ALA A 232 8.62 4.88 2.46
CA ALA A 232 9.38 5.81 1.63
C ALA A 232 9.91 7.01 2.43
N LEU A 233 9.10 7.57 3.33
CA LEU A 233 9.53 8.65 4.24
C LEU A 233 10.60 8.17 5.22
N GLU A 234 10.52 6.93 5.74
CA GLU A 234 11.56 6.35 6.62
C GLU A 234 12.93 6.24 5.94
N LEU A 235 12.92 6.00 4.64
CA LEU A 235 14.13 5.78 3.85
C LEU A 235 14.66 7.08 3.18
N GLY A 236 13.92 8.19 3.26
CA GLY A 236 14.32 9.44 2.61
C GLY A 236 15.57 10.11 3.19
N GLY A 237 16.15 9.56 4.26
CA GLY A 237 17.46 9.95 4.80
C GLY A 237 18.63 9.10 4.30
N ASP A 238 18.36 8.00 3.61
CA ASP A 238 19.38 7.06 3.11
C ASP A 238 20.14 7.69 1.92
N ALA A 239 21.42 7.41 1.82
CA ALA A 239 22.32 8.04 0.84
C ALA A 239 21.97 7.72 -0.63
N GLU A 240 21.36 6.55 -0.85
CA GLU A 240 20.97 6.09 -2.17
C GLU A 240 19.68 6.75 -2.67
N VAL A 241 18.94 7.46 -1.80
CA VAL A 241 17.62 8.03 -2.14
C VAL A 241 17.79 9.50 -2.54
N GLY A 242 17.50 9.81 -3.82
CA GLY A 242 17.55 11.16 -4.36
C GLY A 242 16.25 11.96 -4.17
N ALA A 243 15.09 11.27 -4.14
CA ALA A 243 13.79 11.90 -3.97
C ALA A 243 12.76 10.92 -3.37
N VAL A 244 11.73 11.46 -2.72
CA VAL A 244 10.60 10.68 -2.17
C VAL A 244 9.29 11.20 -2.73
N ILE A 245 8.50 10.32 -3.33
CA ILE A 245 7.12 10.55 -3.73
C ILE A 245 6.22 9.74 -2.80
N ALA A 246 5.34 10.41 -2.06
CA ALA A 246 4.46 9.80 -1.08
C ALA A 246 2.99 10.04 -1.44
N GLY A 247 2.34 9.01 -2.00
CA GLY A 247 0.90 9.03 -2.31
C GLY A 247 0.07 8.75 -1.06
N GLU A 248 -0.62 9.76 -0.56
CA GLU A 248 -1.46 9.68 0.65
C GLU A 248 -0.81 8.87 1.77
N PRO A 249 0.43 9.24 2.20
CA PRO A 249 1.21 8.42 3.12
C PRO A 249 0.46 8.19 4.44
N ALA A 250 0.52 6.96 4.94
CA ALA A 250 -0.06 6.62 6.23
C ALA A 250 0.83 7.13 7.38
N THR A 251 0.96 8.45 7.49
CA THR A 251 1.86 9.09 8.47
C THR A 251 1.50 8.83 9.92
N VAL A 252 0.32 8.25 10.20
CA VAL A 252 0.00 7.66 11.52
C VAL A 252 1.01 6.57 11.92
N LEU A 253 1.56 5.84 10.93
CA LEU A 253 2.64 4.86 11.15
C LEU A 253 3.99 5.57 11.33
N TYR A 254 4.33 6.48 10.40
CA TYR A 254 5.59 7.21 10.41
C TYR A 254 5.83 7.97 11.72
N THR A 255 4.78 8.61 12.25
CA THR A 255 4.85 9.36 13.51
C THR A 255 4.91 8.46 14.75
N GLY A 256 4.56 7.17 14.62
CA GLY A 256 4.35 6.28 15.77
C GLY A 256 3.08 6.60 16.55
N MET A 257 2.12 7.32 15.95
CA MET A 257 0.79 7.53 16.52
C MET A 257 0.01 6.22 16.59
N LEU A 258 0.09 5.41 15.54
CA LEU A 258 -0.48 4.07 15.49
C LEU A 258 0.58 3.06 15.95
N THR A 259 0.28 2.34 17.04
CA THR A 259 1.19 1.36 17.67
C THR A 259 0.70 -0.08 17.56
N THR A 260 -0.54 -0.28 17.13
CA THR A 260 -1.15 -1.61 16.96
C THR A 260 -1.76 -1.75 15.56
N GLY A 261 -1.88 -2.98 15.06
CA GLY A 261 -2.53 -3.29 13.80
C GLY A 261 -4.05 -3.07 13.78
N ASP A 262 -4.65 -2.73 14.90
CA ASP A 262 -6.10 -2.55 15.06
C ASP A 262 -6.66 -1.44 14.18
N TYR A 263 -7.60 -1.80 13.32
CA TYR A 263 -8.19 -0.90 12.34
C TYR A 263 -9.06 0.19 12.95
N GLY A 264 -9.72 -0.10 14.08
CA GLY A 264 -10.62 0.85 14.74
C GLY A 264 -9.91 2.10 15.27
N PRO A 265 -8.88 2.00 16.10
CA PRO A 265 -8.08 3.13 16.54
C PRO A 265 -7.49 3.95 15.40
N ARG A 266 -7.05 3.27 14.34
CA ARG A 266 -6.52 3.92 13.13
C ARG A 266 -7.52 4.88 12.48
N LEU A 267 -8.78 4.48 12.32
CA LEU A 267 -9.81 5.33 11.70
C LEU A 267 -10.07 6.58 12.54
N GLU A 268 -10.10 6.45 13.87
CA GLU A 268 -10.30 7.60 14.77
C GLU A 268 -9.11 8.56 14.72
N MET A 269 -7.88 8.04 14.72
CA MET A 269 -6.66 8.83 14.59
C MET A 269 -6.59 9.59 13.27
N MET A 270 -7.07 8.99 12.17
CA MET A 270 -7.13 9.64 10.87
C MET A 270 -8.23 10.71 10.80
N ALA A 271 -9.38 10.46 11.41
CA ALA A 271 -10.52 11.37 11.39
C ALA A 271 -10.32 12.61 12.30
N SER A 272 -9.56 12.48 13.39
CA SER A 272 -9.31 13.52 14.37
C SER A 272 -7.88 13.46 14.89
N PRO A 273 -6.86 13.66 14.02
CA PRO A 273 -5.45 13.46 14.39
C PRO A 273 -5.00 14.40 15.51
N GLU A 274 -5.56 15.60 15.60
CA GLU A 274 -5.24 16.60 16.63
C GLU A 274 -5.50 16.13 18.08
N ARG A 275 -6.37 15.11 18.25
CA ARG A 275 -6.64 14.51 19.55
C ARG A 275 -5.56 13.53 20.01
N PHE A 276 -4.79 13.01 19.08
CA PHE A 276 -3.79 11.95 19.30
C PHE A 276 -2.36 12.42 19.05
N PHE A 277 -2.19 13.52 18.32
CA PHE A 277 -0.88 14.08 18.01
C PHE A 277 -0.42 15.00 19.13
N THR A 278 0.15 14.40 20.19
CA THR A 278 0.60 15.11 21.41
C THR A 278 1.84 15.97 21.14
N PRO A 279 2.16 16.94 22.01
CA PRO A 279 3.42 17.70 21.92
C PRO A 279 4.66 16.80 21.88
N GLU A 280 4.71 15.74 22.67
CA GLU A 280 5.84 14.79 22.71
C GLU A 280 5.98 14.04 21.40
N LEU A 281 4.83 13.66 20.79
CA LEU A 281 4.80 13.02 19.49
C LEU A 281 5.25 13.99 18.39
N SER A 282 4.86 15.25 18.48
CA SER A 282 5.28 16.31 17.58
C SER A 282 6.80 16.50 17.59
N GLU A 283 7.41 16.65 18.77
CA GLU A 283 8.87 16.82 18.91
C GLU A 283 9.63 15.58 18.38
N ARG A 284 9.17 14.38 18.72
CA ARG A 284 9.76 13.15 18.19
C ARG A 284 9.63 13.05 16.66
N THR A 285 8.49 13.42 16.12
CA THR A 285 8.25 13.43 14.66
C THR A 285 9.15 14.46 13.99
N LYS A 286 9.28 15.66 14.55
CA LYS A 286 10.17 16.70 14.04
C LYS A 286 11.63 16.26 14.02
N ALA A 287 12.11 15.66 15.11
CA ALA A 287 13.47 15.10 15.17
C ALA A 287 13.70 14.03 14.10
N LYS A 288 12.69 13.19 13.83
CA LYS A 288 12.73 12.17 12.79
C LYS A 288 12.71 12.80 11.39
N LEU A 289 11.87 13.80 11.16
CA LEU A 289 11.81 14.54 9.89
C LEU A 289 13.13 15.25 9.58
N ALA A 290 13.85 15.73 10.58
CA ALA A 290 15.16 16.35 10.40
C ALA A 290 16.25 15.39 9.87
N THR A 291 16.00 14.08 9.89
CA THR A 291 16.89 13.08 9.25
C THR A 291 16.63 12.91 7.76
N LEU A 292 15.48 13.41 7.24
CA LEU A 292 15.16 13.39 5.82
C LEU A 292 16.09 14.32 5.04
N ARG A 293 16.84 13.78 4.11
CA ARG A 293 17.75 14.50 3.22
C ARG A 293 17.16 14.72 1.84
N SER A 294 16.35 13.78 1.40
CA SER A 294 15.71 13.83 0.10
C SER A 294 14.54 14.80 0.06
N PRO A 295 14.35 15.54 -1.04
CA PRO A 295 13.12 16.29 -1.27
C PRO A 295 11.91 15.34 -1.32
N VAL A 296 10.77 15.85 -0.88
CA VAL A 296 9.53 15.08 -0.74
C VAL A 296 8.41 15.70 -1.57
N LEU A 297 7.76 14.91 -2.39
CA LEU A 297 6.49 15.24 -3.05
C LEU A 297 5.38 14.43 -2.42
N ILE A 298 4.40 15.09 -1.81
CA ILE A 298 3.18 14.44 -1.29
C ILE A 298 2.04 14.64 -2.28
N LEU A 299 1.47 13.53 -2.74
CA LEU A 299 0.27 13.48 -3.59
C LEU A 299 -0.93 13.14 -2.70
N HIS A 300 -1.96 13.96 -2.68
CA HIS A 300 -3.11 13.74 -1.81
C HIS A 300 -4.44 14.07 -2.48
N SER A 301 -5.50 13.35 -2.10
CA SER A 301 -6.86 13.73 -2.45
C SER A 301 -7.53 14.49 -1.28
N ASP A 302 -8.57 15.23 -1.59
CA ASP A 302 -9.40 15.91 -0.59
C ASP A 302 -10.42 14.98 0.08
N GLN A 303 -10.56 13.74 -0.40
CA GLN A 303 -11.58 12.79 0.02
C GLN A 303 -11.14 11.84 1.14
N HIS A 304 -9.84 11.62 1.32
CA HIS A 304 -9.33 10.66 2.30
C HIS A 304 -8.88 11.33 3.61
N ASP A 305 -9.25 10.75 4.76
CA ASP A 305 -9.02 11.33 6.09
C ASP A 305 -7.53 11.54 6.45
N LEU A 306 -6.60 10.80 5.84
CA LEU A 306 -5.15 11.04 6.01
C LEU A 306 -4.76 12.49 5.69
N ARG A 307 -5.52 13.21 4.86
CA ARG A 307 -5.26 14.63 4.56
C ARG A 307 -5.27 15.51 5.82
N ARG A 308 -6.07 15.13 6.83
CA ARG A 308 -6.19 15.87 8.09
C ARG A 308 -4.91 15.83 8.93
N LEU A 309 -4.12 14.79 8.78
CA LEU A 309 -2.80 14.68 9.38
C LEU A 309 -1.71 15.23 8.45
N ASN A 310 -1.71 14.79 7.18
CA ASN A 310 -0.63 15.08 6.25
C ASN A 310 -0.52 16.58 5.90
N GLY A 311 -1.62 17.23 5.50
CA GLY A 311 -1.63 18.63 5.10
C GLY A 311 -1.35 19.59 6.26
N PRO A 312 -2.24 19.66 7.27
CA PRO A 312 -2.16 20.68 8.31
C PRO A 312 -1.11 20.41 9.41
N ILE A 313 -0.63 19.18 9.57
CA ILE A 313 0.29 18.82 10.66
C ILE A 313 1.66 18.41 10.10
N ILE A 314 1.73 17.40 9.23
CA ILE A 314 3.02 16.84 8.80
C ILE A 314 3.76 17.76 7.84
N VAL A 315 3.09 18.35 6.86
CA VAL A 315 3.73 19.28 5.90
C VAL A 315 4.36 20.50 6.61
N PRO A 316 3.68 21.20 7.54
CA PRO A 316 4.31 22.24 8.35
C PRO A 316 5.53 21.74 9.13
N LEU A 317 5.44 20.58 9.79
CA LEU A 317 6.57 20.01 10.53
C LEU A 317 7.74 19.65 9.62
N MET A 318 7.50 19.17 8.40
CA MET A 318 8.55 18.96 7.41
C MET A 318 9.27 20.26 7.07
N LYS A 319 8.53 21.34 6.82
CA LYS A 319 9.09 22.66 6.54
C LYS A 319 9.90 23.20 7.73
N ASP A 320 9.36 23.07 8.94
CA ASP A 320 10.05 23.47 10.17
C ASP A 320 11.32 22.65 10.44
N ALA A 321 11.37 21.43 9.98
CA ALA A 321 12.53 20.55 10.05
C ALA A 321 13.54 20.78 8.91
N GLY A 322 13.26 21.74 8.00
CA GLY A 322 14.13 22.06 6.86
C GLY A 322 13.99 21.11 5.66
N VAL A 323 12.98 20.22 5.66
CA VAL A 323 12.71 19.32 4.53
C VAL A 323 12.12 20.11 3.37
N ARG A 324 12.70 19.96 2.18
CA ARG A 324 12.08 20.46 0.94
C ARG A 324 10.87 19.61 0.62
N VAL A 325 9.66 20.16 0.81
CA VAL A 325 8.40 19.42 0.59
C VAL A 325 7.47 20.19 -0.34
N GLU A 326 6.98 19.50 -1.35
CA GLU A 326 5.84 19.91 -2.18
C GLU A 326 4.60 19.09 -1.80
N TYR A 327 3.44 19.74 -1.83
CA TYR A 327 2.14 19.09 -1.57
C TYR A 327 1.20 19.41 -2.73
N ARG A 328 0.68 18.35 -3.37
CA ARG A 328 -0.23 18.43 -4.51
C ARG A 328 -1.56 17.78 -4.18
N GLU A 329 -2.65 18.52 -4.41
CA GLU A 329 -4.01 18.01 -4.23
C GLU A 329 -4.64 17.61 -5.55
N TYR A 330 -5.36 16.49 -5.51
CA TYR A 330 -6.15 15.92 -6.60
C TYR A 330 -7.60 15.77 -6.15
N PRO A 331 -8.41 16.85 -6.29
CA PRO A 331 -9.75 16.90 -5.69
C PRO A 331 -10.71 15.89 -6.31
N GLY A 332 -11.53 15.27 -5.46
CA GLY A 332 -12.60 14.35 -5.84
C GLY A 332 -12.18 12.92 -6.09
N TYR A 333 -10.87 12.61 -6.10
CA TYR A 333 -10.40 11.23 -6.33
C TYR A 333 -10.32 10.44 -5.02
N GLY A 334 -10.53 9.12 -5.12
CA GLY A 334 -10.45 8.20 -4.00
C GLY A 334 -9.03 7.77 -3.67
N HIS A 335 -8.85 7.14 -2.50
CA HIS A 335 -7.56 6.63 -2.05
C HIS A 335 -6.96 5.63 -3.05
N GLY A 336 -5.70 5.80 -3.42
CA GLY A 336 -5.02 4.96 -4.40
C GLY A 336 -4.96 5.53 -5.82
N PHE A 337 -5.56 6.72 -6.07
CA PHE A 337 -5.48 7.39 -7.38
C PHE A 337 -4.04 7.54 -7.88
N TYR A 338 -3.09 7.73 -6.97
CA TYR A 338 -1.66 7.89 -7.23
C TYR A 338 -1.00 6.65 -7.85
N PHE A 339 -1.61 5.48 -7.75
CA PHE A 339 -1.24 4.26 -8.46
C PHE A 339 -2.23 3.91 -9.58
N GLY A 340 -3.02 4.86 -10.04
CA GLY A 340 -3.99 4.64 -11.10
C GLY A 340 -5.20 3.80 -10.70
N GLY A 341 -5.36 3.53 -9.41
CA GLY A 341 -6.50 2.86 -8.80
C GLY A 341 -7.45 3.86 -8.15
N GLY A 342 -8.11 3.43 -7.12
CA GLY A 342 -9.01 4.24 -6.31
C GLY A 342 -10.19 3.40 -5.85
N ASP A 343 -10.76 3.84 -4.74
CA ASP A 343 -11.90 3.19 -4.13
C ASP A 343 -13.05 4.18 -4.07
N ASP A 344 -14.15 3.85 -4.70
CA ASP A 344 -15.36 4.68 -4.75
C ASP A 344 -15.90 5.09 -3.37
N ARG A 345 -15.48 4.42 -2.30
CA ARG A 345 -15.84 4.78 -0.92
C ARG A 345 -15.25 6.12 -0.46
N TRP A 346 -14.13 6.53 -1.04
CA TRP A 346 -13.43 7.77 -0.69
C TRP A 346 -13.32 8.73 -1.86
N GLY A 347 -14.15 8.58 -2.88
CA GLY A 347 -14.16 9.46 -4.02
C GLY A 347 -14.11 8.70 -5.35
N LYS A 348 -13.94 9.43 -6.41
CA LYS A 348 -13.89 8.91 -7.78
C LYS A 348 -12.63 8.06 -7.97
N GLY A 349 -12.77 6.91 -8.61
CA GLY A 349 -11.63 6.12 -9.08
C GLY A 349 -10.77 6.90 -10.10
N ALA A 350 -9.52 6.48 -10.27
CA ALA A 350 -8.61 7.12 -11.20
C ALA A 350 -9.15 7.07 -12.64
N ASP A 351 -8.94 8.17 -13.38
CA ASP A 351 -9.20 8.29 -14.81
C ASP A 351 -7.92 8.69 -15.54
N GLU A 352 -8.01 8.78 -16.86
CA GLU A 352 -6.88 9.14 -17.74
C GLU A 352 -6.27 10.50 -17.35
N LYS A 353 -7.13 11.45 -16.97
CA LYS A 353 -6.69 12.78 -16.57
C LYS A 353 -5.81 12.72 -15.34
N VAL A 354 -6.26 12.09 -14.25
CA VAL A 354 -5.48 12.06 -13.00
C VAL A 354 -4.22 11.22 -13.13
N VAL A 355 -4.27 10.12 -13.88
CA VAL A 355 -3.07 9.32 -14.17
C VAL A 355 -2.04 10.15 -14.94
N GLY A 356 -2.48 10.91 -15.94
CA GLY A 356 -1.62 11.83 -16.69
C GLY A 356 -1.05 12.96 -15.83
N ASP A 357 -1.89 13.56 -14.98
CA ASP A 357 -1.49 14.65 -14.09
C ASP A 357 -0.47 14.16 -13.05
N VAL A 358 -0.70 13.01 -12.41
CA VAL A 358 0.23 12.40 -11.44
C VAL A 358 1.60 12.13 -12.08
N VAL A 359 1.62 11.49 -13.25
CA VAL A 359 2.88 11.19 -13.93
C VAL A 359 3.62 12.47 -14.32
N ARG A 360 2.92 13.45 -14.89
CA ARG A 360 3.50 14.75 -15.25
C ARG A 360 4.10 15.46 -14.03
N ASP A 361 3.35 15.54 -12.93
CA ASP A 361 3.77 16.28 -11.75
C ASP A 361 4.96 15.62 -11.05
N VAL A 362 5.00 14.29 -11.01
CA VAL A 362 6.16 13.53 -10.49
C VAL A 362 7.38 13.71 -11.40
N LEU A 363 7.23 13.61 -12.72
CA LEU A 363 8.35 13.81 -13.64
C LEU A 363 8.89 15.24 -13.57
N ALA A 364 8.03 16.25 -13.43
CA ALA A 364 8.44 17.64 -13.25
C ALA A 364 9.23 17.85 -11.94
N PHE A 365 8.75 17.24 -10.84
CA PHE A 365 9.43 17.25 -9.56
C PHE A 365 10.83 16.59 -9.65
N LEU A 366 10.93 15.39 -10.22
CA LEU A 366 12.20 14.67 -10.37
C LEU A 366 13.18 15.41 -11.28
N ALA A 367 12.71 16.09 -12.32
CA ALA A 367 13.55 16.89 -13.21
C ALA A 367 14.11 18.14 -12.50
N ALA A 368 13.29 18.82 -11.69
CA ALA A 368 13.74 19.98 -10.92
C ALA A 368 14.84 19.61 -9.92
N GLU A 369 14.72 18.47 -9.26
CA GLU A 369 15.71 17.99 -8.30
C GLU A 369 17.02 17.55 -8.96
N SER A 370 16.95 16.92 -10.14
CA SER A 370 18.14 16.53 -10.90
C SER A 370 18.94 17.73 -11.43
N GLY A 371 18.29 18.88 -11.69
CA GLY A 371 18.95 20.11 -12.13
C GLY A 371 19.69 20.86 -11.01
N GLN A 372 19.34 20.64 -9.75
CA GLN A 372 19.99 21.28 -8.59
C GLN A 372 21.26 20.55 -8.10
N GLU A 373 21.45 19.27 -8.48
CA GLU A 373 22.67 18.52 -8.09
C GLU A 373 23.97 19.01 -8.75
N THR A 374 23.87 19.79 -9.83
CA THR A 374 25.07 20.33 -10.49
C THR A 374 25.76 21.45 -9.72
N GLU A 375 25.19 21.93 -8.61
CA GLU A 375 25.73 23.06 -7.81
C GLU A 375 26.17 22.67 -6.37
N ARG A 376 26.20 21.38 -6.02
CA ARG A 376 26.78 20.98 -4.73
C ARG A 376 28.31 21.09 -4.83
N PRO A 377 29.00 21.97 -4.06
CA PRO A 377 30.44 21.94 -3.98
C PRO A 377 30.85 20.58 -3.37
N ASP A 378 31.88 19.99 -3.98
CA ASP A 378 32.56 18.83 -3.41
C ASP A 378 33.00 19.21 -2.00
N GLU A 379 32.42 18.55 -0.98
CA GLU A 379 32.93 18.67 0.38
C GLU A 379 34.29 17.94 0.43
N GLU A 380 35.37 18.72 0.46
CA GLU A 380 36.73 18.27 0.76
C GLU A 380 36.86 17.75 2.20
#